data_959db779e3a36bfe453165f1080eff7a
#
_entry.id   959db779e3a36bfe453165f1080eff7a
#
_cell.length_a   1.000
_cell.length_b   1.000
_cell.length_c   1.000
_cell.angle_alpha   90.00
_cell.angle_beta   90.00
_cell.angle_gamma   90.00
#
_symmetry.space_group_name_H-M   'P 1'
#
loop_
_entity.id
_entity.type
_entity.pdbx_description
1 polymer ?
#
loop_
_entity_poly.entity_id
_entity_poly.type
_entity_poly.pdbx_seq_one_letter_code
_entity_poly.pdbx_strand_id
1 'polypeptide(L)'
;MKRIFRKIHLWLSIPFGLIFAVMCFSAAMLMLEPSRDLKITPLETEPLHIGQIMHTAKASLPDSVEVTGLTIAAAPEMAYRLSLSTSPHDGYYVNQYTGEVLGRSERKPFFATMFKLHRWLGGSRDSLGKTLTGLTTLAAVLVLLTGIFLWVPRARKSLGRALAVRFKSMRAFWVSLHISGGIYAALILLLCCLTGLTWSYRWYSNGVNALFGVEAQAGGYGGGHGKPDKGGKPDKGG
;
A
#
# COMPACT_ATOMS: atom_id res chain seq x y z
N MET A 1 -32.34 -2.12 -16.29
CA MET A 1 -31.00 -2.39 -15.75
C MET A 1 -29.94 -1.43 -16.29
N LYS A 2 -29.67 -1.28 -17.60
CA LYS A 2 -28.61 -0.36 -18.13
C LYS A 2 -28.71 1.09 -17.63
N ARG A 3 -29.91 1.66 -17.48
CA ARG A 3 -30.10 3.04 -16.98
C ARG A 3 -29.67 3.18 -15.53
N ILE A 4 -29.88 2.17 -14.69
CA ILE A 4 -29.48 2.16 -13.28
C ILE A 4 -27.95 2.11 -13.18
N PHE A 5 -27.29 1.15 -13.83
CA PHE A 5 -25.83 1.04 -13.83
C PHE A 5 -25.15 2.30 -14.36
N ARG A 6 -25.71 2.94 -15.41
CA ARG A 6 -25.18 4.21 -15.92
C ARG A 6 -25.34 5.35 -14.91
N LYS A 7 -26.43 5.41 -14.17
CA LYS A 7 -26.61 6.41 -13.10
C LYS A 7 -25.62 6.18 -11.97
N ILE A 8 -25.48 4.94 -11.49
CA ILE A 8 -24.51 4.59 -10.43
C ILE A 8 -23.10 4.96 -10.88
N HIS A 9 -22.70 4.51 -12.08
CA HIS A 9 -21.39 4.82 -12.63
C HIS A 9 -21.12 6.32 -12.67
N LEU A 10 -22.05 7.12 -13.19
CA LEU A 10 -21.89 8.57 -13.31
C LEU A 10 -21.86 9.26 -11.95
N TRP A 11 -22.83 8.96 -11.07
CA TRP A 11 -22.94 9.65 -9.77
C TRP A 11 -21.81 9.33 -8.81
N LEU A 12 -21.27 8.11 -8.87
CA LEU A 12 -20.07 7.76 -8.08
C LEU A 12 -18.78 8.31 -8.72
N SER A 13 -18.69 8.35 -10.06
CA SER A 13 -17.48 8.82 -10.72
C SER A 13 -17.24 10.31 -10.52
N ILE A 14 -18.27 11.16 -10.39
CA ILE A 14 -18.11 12.60 -10.24
C ILE A 14 -17.38 12.96 -8.93
N PRO A 15 -17.89 12.57 -7.73
CA PRO A 15 -17.24 12.95 -6.48
C PRO A 15 -15.96 12.15 -6.20
N PHE A 16 -15.94 10.85 -6.51
CA PHE A 16 -14.82 9.98 -6.17
C PHE A 16 -13.77 9.87 -7.27
N GLY A 17 -14.12 10.18 -8.52
CA GLY A 17 -13.21 10.04 -9.67
C GLY A 17 -12.01 10.97 -9.58
N LEU A 18 -12.18 12.21 -9.13
CA LEU A 18 -11.07 13.15 -8.94
C LEU A 18 -10.11 12.66 -7.84
N ILE A 19 -10.67 12.24 -6.70
CA ILE A 19 -9.87 11.70 -5.58
C ILE A 19 -9.14 10.44 -6.04
N PHE A 20 -9.82 9.55 -6.76
CA PHE A 20 -9.22 8.34 -7.30
C PHE A 20 -8.10 8.64 -8.32
N ALA A 21 -8.26 9.65 -9.16
CA ALA A 21 -7.21 10.09 -10.08
C ALA A 21 -5.96 10.59 -9.34
N VAL A 22 -6.12 11.34 -8.25
CA VAL A 22 -5.01 11.76 -7.37
C VAL A 22 -4.33 10.55 -6.73
N MET A 23 -5.10 9.55 -6.30
CA MET A 23 -4.56 8.31 -5.76
C MET A 23 -3.78 7.50 -6.84
N CYS A 24 -4.30 7.40 -8.06
CA CYS A 24 -3.60 6.76 -9.17
C CYS A 24 -2.30 7.49 -9.54
N PHE A 25 -2.34 8.83 -9.60
CA PHE A 25 -1.16 9.64 -9.86
C PHE A 25 -0.09 9.43 -8.78
N SER A 26 -0.45 9.49 -7.52
CA SER A 26 0.49 9.26 -6.42
C SER A 26 1.06 7.84 -6.42
N ALA A 27 0.25 6.83 -6.76
CA ALA A 27 0.73 5.45 -6.93
C ALA A 27 1.76 5.35 -8.07
N ALA A 28 1.48 5.98 -9.22
CA ALA A 28 2.40 5.99 -10.35
C ALA A 28 3.74 6.66 -9.99
N MET A 29 3.71 7.76 -9.22
CA MET A 29 4.92 8.41 -8.73
C MET A 29 5.70 7.50 -7.77
N LEU A 30 5.03 6.77 -6.89
CA LEU A 30 5.68 5.83 -5.98
C LEU A 30 6.37 4.66 -6.70
N MET A 31 5.89 4.26 -7.86
CA MET A 31 6.57 3.24 -8.69
C MET A 31 7.91 3.73 -9.25
N LEU A 32 8.12 5.04 -9.30
CA LEU A 32 9.38 5.66 -9.72
C LEU A 32 10.33 5.90 -8.54
N GLU A 33 9.94 5.50 -7.31
CA GLU A 33 10.82 5.63 -6.14
C GLU A 33 12.05 4.74 -6.34
N PRO A 34 13.28 5.32 -6.32
CA PRO A 34 14.49 4.53 -6.40
C PRO A 34 14.60 3.60 -5.19
N SER A 35 15.26 2.47 -5.37
CA SER A 35 15.55 1.57 -4.24
C SER A 35 16.27 2.34 -3.13
N ARG A 36 15.92 2.01 -1.89
CA ARG A 36 16.50 2.63 -0.70
C ARG A 36 17.61 1.77 -0.11
N ASP A 37 18.26 0.98 -0.95
CA ASP A 37 19.33 0.10 -0.50
C ASP A 37 20.63 0.90 -0.36
N LEU A 38 21.32 0.71 0.76
CA LEU A 38 22.63 1.29 0.99
C LEU A 38 23.69 0.24 0.66
N LYS A 39 24.57 0.55 -0.28
CA LYS A 39 25.69 -0.31 -0.62
C LYS A 39 26.81 -0.17 0.40
N ILE A 40 27.37 -1.30 0.77
CA ILE A 40 28.56 -1.40 1.63
C ILE A 40 29.61 -2.24 0.93
N THR A 41 30.83 -2.15 1.36
CA THR A 41 31.90 -3.06 0.91
C THR A 41 31.74 -4.38 1.68
N PRO A 42 31.52 -5.51 0.99
CA PRO A 42 31.50 -6.81 1.65
C PRO A 42 32.84 -7.12 2.26
N LEU A 43 32.85 -7.73 3.44
CA LEU A 43 34.03 -8.32 4.00
C LEU A 43 34.11 -9.80 3.61
N GLU A 44 35.33 -10.37 3.56
CA GLU A 44 35.52 -11.80 3.29
C GLU A 44 35.11 -12.73 4.45
N THR A 45 34.46 -12.15 5.46
CA THR A 45 33.97 -12.84 6.65
C THR A 45 32.45 -13.04 6.56
N GLU A 46 31.91 -14.02 7.27
CA GLU A 46 30.47 -14.19 7.41
C GLU A 46 29.85 -13.03 8.19
N PRO A 47 28.59 -12.65 7.86
CA PRO A 47 27.84 -11.67 8.65
C PRO A 47 27.75 -12.07 10.12
N LEU A 48 27.78 -11.10 11.01
CA LEU A 48 27.59 -11.32 12.44
C LEU A 48 26.23 -11.96 12.72
N HIS A 49 26.16 -12.71 13.81
CA HIS A 49 24.90 -13.28 14.28
C HIS A 49 23.89 -12.13 14.57
N ILE A 50 22.63 -12.35 14.21
CA ILE A 50 21.55 -11.35 14.34
C ILE A 50 21.50 -10.72 15.74
N GLY A 51 21.68 -11.54 16.79
CA GLY A 51 21.71 -11.06 18.17
C GLY A 51 22.85 -10.06 18.45
N GLN A 52 24.02 -10.27 17.86
CA GLN A 52 25.15 -9.36 17.99
C GLN A 52 24.91 -8.05 17.26
N ILE A 53 24.38 -8.12 16.02
CA ILE A 53 24.01 -6.94 15.23
C ILE A 53 22.99 -6.10 16.01
N MET A 54 21.94 -6.74 16.54
CA MET A 54 20.90 -6.06 17.31
C MET A 54 21.44 -5.41 18.58
N HIS A 55 22.31 -6.10 19.31
CA HIS A 55 22.93 -5.59 20.54
C HIS A 55 23.83 -4.38 20.25
N THR A 56 24.73 -4.48 19.28
CA THR A 56 25.64 -3.41 18.89
C THR A 56 24.90 -2.20 18.34
N ALA A 57 23.93 -2.43 17.44
CA ALA A 57 23.13 -1.35 16.90
C ALA A 57 22.30 -0.63 17.96
N LYS A 58 21.69 -1.36 18.91
CA LYS A 58 20.90 -0.78 20.00
C LYS A 58 21.76 0.09 20.92
N ALA A 59 23.01 -0.28 21.20
CA ALA A 59 23.93 0.51 21.99
C ALA A 59 24.31 1.85 21.32
N SER A 60 24.18 1.95 19.99
CA SER A 60 24.48 3.16 19.21
C SER A 60 23.26 4.03 18.93
N LEU A 61 22.05 3.55 19.25
CA LEU A 61 20.80 4.28 19.02
C LEU A 61 20.35 4.98 20.30
N PRO A 62 19.62 6.12 20.20
CA PRO A 62 19.01 6.77 21.36
C PRO A 62 18.05 5.83 22.11
N ASP A 63 17.99 5.92 23.42
CA ASP A 63 17.11 5.10 24.29
C ASP A 63 15.62 5.25 23.95
N SER A 64 15.25 6.36 23.33
CA SER A 64 13.88 6.64 22.87
C SER A 64 13.45 5.84 21.64
N VAL A 65 14.39 5.11 21.00
CA VAL A 65 14.15 4.36 19.76
C VAL A 65 14.10 2.87 20.06
N GLU A 66 12.93 2.28 19.84
CA GLU A 66 12.75 0.84 19.96
C GLU A 66 12.83 0.17 18.58
N VAL A 67 13.75 -0.79 18.45
CA VAL A 67 13.91 -1.58 17.23
C VAL A 67 12.91 -2.73 17.25
N THR A 68 12.04 -2.77 16.23
CA THR A 68 10.98 -3.77 16.10
C THR A 68 11.29 -4.91 15.14
N GLY A 69 12.34 -4.76 14.34
CA GLY A 69 12.72 -5.80 13.38
C GLY A 69 14.00 -5.50 12.62
N LEU A 70 14.52 -6.53 11.96
CA LEU A 70 15.67 -6.47 11.07
C LEU A 70 15.27 -7.02 9.71
N THR A 71 15.51 -6.24 8.66
CA THR A 71 15.40 -6.69 7.27
C THR A 71 16.78 -7.10 6.78
N ILE A 72 16.91 -8.37 6.45
CA ILE A 72 18.14 -8.97 5.91
C ILE A 72 18.16 -8.72 4.40
N ALA A 73 19.23 -8.12 3.90
CA ALA A 73 19.43 -7.95 2.47
C ALA A 73 19.88 -9.28 1.83
N ALA A 74 19.38 -9.56 0.63
CA ALA A 74 19.73 -10.78 -0.10
C ALA A 74 21.14 -10.73 -0.70
N ALA A 75 21.66 -9.53 -0.97
CA ALA A 75 22.97 -9.33 -1.58
C ALA A 75 23.98 -8.90 -0.50
N PRO A 76 25.19 -9.49 -0.49
CA PRO A 76 26.20 -9.22 0.55
C PRO A 76 26.73 -7.78 0.54
N GLU A 77 26.62 -7.10 -0.60
CA GLU A 77 26.96 -5.68 -0.75
C GLU A 77 25.89 -4.70 -0.27
N MET A 78 24.78 -5.19 0.25
CA MET A 78 23.69 -4.36 0.74
C MET A 78 23.62 -4.39 2.26
N ALA A 79 23.59 -3.20 2.88
CA ALA A 79 23.42 -3.06 4.32
C ALA A 79 22.07 -3.62 4.79
N TYR A 80 22.04 -4.22 5.98
CA TYR A 80 20.79 -4.60 6.62
C TYR A 80 20.04 -3.35 7.10
N ARG A 81 18.73 -3.46 7.28
CA ARG A 81 17.91 -2.35 7.73
C ARG A 81 17.14 -2.68 8.99
N LEU A 82 17.31 -1.86 10.01
CA LEU A 82 16.54 -1.90 11.26
C LEU A 82 15.21 -1.17 11.07
N SER A 83 14.13 -1.77 11.52
CA SER A 83 12.79 -1.17 11.59
C SER A 83 12.53 -0.61 12.99
N LEU A 84 11.80 0.51 13.06
CA LEU A 84 11.54 1.23 14.32
C LEU A 84 10.08 1.14 14.73
N SER A 85 9.81 1.20 16.02
CA SER A 85 8.45 1.30 16.56
C SER A 85 7.77 2.63 16.19
N THR A 86 8.54 3.70 16.05
CA THR A 86 8.05 5.05 15.76
C THR A 86 7.57 5.22 14.32
N SER A 87 8.21 4.54 13.38
CA SER A 87 7.84 4.59 11.95
C SER A 87 8.20 3.28 11.25
N PRO A 88 7.24 2.51 10.78
CA PRO A 88 7.51 1.26 10.07
C PRO A 88 8.16 1.47 8.68
N HIS A 89 8.25 2.71 8.20
CA HIS A 89 8.83 3.04 6.90
C HIS A 89 10.20 3.69 6.99
N ASP A 90 10.59 4.16 8.16
CA ASP A 90 11.89 4.73 8.45
C ASP A 90 12.65 3.78 9.36
N GLY A 91 13.97 3.81 9.27
CA GLY A 91 14.80 2.90 10.02
C GLY A 91 16.26 3.37 10.02
N TYR A 92 17.13 2.45 10.34
CA TYR A 92 18.58 2.66 10.23
C TYR A 92 19.21 1.57 9.37
N TYR A 93 20.19 1.94 8.60
CA TYR A 93 21.09 0.98 7.97
C TYR A 93 22.12 0.51 8.97
N VAL A 94 22.41 -0.79 8.95
CA VAL A 94 23.41 -1.40 9.78
C VAL A 94 24.34 -2.28 8.93
N ASN A 95 25.63 -2.17 9.18
CA ASN A 95 26.61 -3.04 8.56
C ASN A 95 26.50 -4.43 9.17
N GLN A 96 26.20 -5.44 8.37
CA GLN A 96 26.03 -6.82 8.83
C GLN A 96 27.33 -7.46 9.33
N TYR A 97 28.49 -6.92 8.98
CA TYR A 97 29.80 -7.47 9.39
C TYR A 97 30.34 -6.86 10.67
N THR A 98 29.99 -5.60 10.96
CA THR A 98 30.50 -4.87 12.14
C THR A 98 29.42 -4.56 13.18
N GLY A 99 28.14 -4.60 12.80
CA GLY A 99 27.03 -4.16 13.65
C GLY A 99 26.91 -2.63 13.74
N GLU A 100 27.74 -1.86 13.03
CA GLU A 100 27.74 -0.41 13.05
C GLU A 100 26.51 0.19 12.37
N VAL A 101 25.92 1.22 12.98
CA VAL A 101 24.82 1.99 12.40
C VAL A 101 25.38 3.01 11.42
N LEU A 102 25.08 2.82 10.13
CA LEU A 102 25.61 3.62 9.02
C LEU A 102 24.83 4.91 8.75
N GLY A 103 23.59 5.01 9.24
CA GLY A 103 22.75 6.18 9.04
C GLY A 103 21.27 5.84 8.98
N ARG A 104 20.43 6.89 8.81
CA ARG A 104 18.97 6.74 8.75
C ARG A 104 18.51 6.30 7.36
N SER A 105 17.60 5.36 7.34
CA SER A 105 16.87 4.92 6.14
C SER A 105 15.53 5.65 6.07
N GLU A 106 15.54 6.84 5.48
CA GLU A 106 14.35 7.66 5.34
C GLU A 106 13.89 7.72 3.88
N ARG A 107 12.57 7.84 3.69
CA ARG A 107 12.00 8.10 2.38
C ARG A 107 12.29 9.54 1.96
N LYS A 108 12.74 9.76 0.72
CA LYS A 108 12.93 11.10 0.18
C LYS A 108 11.64 11.92 0.32
N PRO A 109 11.69 13.22 0.67
CA PRO A 109 10.51 14.03 1.00
C PRO A 109 9.40 13.99 -0.06
N PHE A 110 9.76 14.00 -1.33
CA PHE A 110 8.80 13.87 -2.44
C PHE A 110 8.01 12.56 -2.36
N PHE A 111 8.69 11.42 -2.23
CA PHE A 111 8.04 10.10 -2.16
C PHE A 111 7.31 9.90 -0.83
N ALA A 112 7.79 10.49 0.26
CA ALA A 112 7.06 10.52 1.53
C ALA A 112 5.72 11.26 1.38
N THR A 113 5.70 12.38 0.65
CA THR A 113 4.48 13.13 0.33
C THR A 113 3.56 12.32 -0.59
N MET A 114 4.08 11.69 -1.64
CA MET A 114 3.28 10.82 -2.52
C MET A 114 2.67 9.64 -1.74
N PHE A 115 3.42 9.06 -0.81
CA PHE A 115 2.92 7.99 0.05
C PHE A 115 1.78 8.45 0.97
N LYS A 116 1.94 9.60 1.63
CA LYS A 116 0.88 10.21 2.45
C LYS A 116 -0.36 10.55 1.62
N LEU A 117 -0.15 11.07 0.42
CA LEU A 117 -1.24 11.41 -0.51
C LEU A 117 -1.99 10.16 -0.94
N HIS A 118 -1.26 9.09 -1.31
CA HIS A 118 -1.87 7.82 -1.74
C HIS A 118 -2.66 7.13 -0.63
N ARG A 119 -2.11 7.10 0.59
CA ARG A 119 -2.68 6.34 1.70
C ARG A 119 -3.69 7.11 2.54
N TRP A 120 -3.51 8.43 2.66
CA TRP A 120 -4.24 9.26 3.63
C TRP A 120 -4.64 10.63 3.07
N LEU A 121 -4.59 10.81 1.75
CA LEU A 121 -4.86 12.09 1.07
C LEU A 121 -4.12 13.29 1.70
N GLY A 122 -2.86 13.07 2.06
CA GLY A 122 -2.00 14.08 2.68
C GLY A 122 -2.13 14.21 4.20
N GLY A 123 -3.08 13.51 4.82
CA GLY A 123 -3.25 13.49 6.27
C GLY A 123 -2.36 12.48 6.99
N SER A 124 -2.86 11.94 8.09
CA SER A 124 -2.23 10.91 8.90
C SER A 124 -3.06 9.61 8.93
N ARG A 125 -2.53 8.58 9.59
CA ARG A 125 -3.16 7.27 9.73
C ARG A 125 -4.55 7.31 10.37
N ASP A 126 -4.80 8.25 11.27
CA ASP A 126 -6.05 8.37 12.01
C ASP A 126 -6.89 9.57 11.53
N SER A 127 -6.56 10.14 10.37
CA SER A 127 -7.24 11.29 9.78
C SER A 127 -8.46 10.90 8.97
N LEU A 128 -9.34 11.89 8.73
CA LEU A 128 -10.44 11.78 7.76
C LEU A 128 -9.95 11.39 6.37
N GLY A 129 -8.72 11.77 6.01
CA GLY A 129 -8.10 11.40 4.73
C GLY A 129 -7.99 9.89 4.54
N LYS A 130 -7.67 9.11 5.59
CA LYS A 130 -7.67 7.64 5.52
C LYS A 130 -9.06 7.08 5.27
N THR A 131 -10.06 7.59 5.97
CA THR A 131 -11.46 7.16 5.80
C THR A 131 -11.93 7.47 4.38
N LEU A 132 -11.61 8.66 3.87
CA LEU A 132 -11.96 9.08 2.52
C LEU A 132 -11.25 8.24 1.45
N THR A 133 -9.97 7.89 1.65
CA THR A 133 -9.23 6.97 0.78
C THR A 133 -9.92 5.60 0.71
N GLY A 134 -10.28 5.01 1.84
CA GLY A 134 -10.99 3.74 1.90
C GLY A 134 -12.35 3.79 1.19
N LEU A 135 -13.14 4.84 1.46
CA LEU A 135 -14.44 5.05 0.81
C LEU A 135 -14.31 5.25 -0.70
N THR A 136 -13.30 6.01 -1.13
CA THR A 136 -13.00 6.21 -2.55
C THR A 136 -12.61 4.90 -3.23
N THR A 137 -11.82 4.06 -2.56
CA THR A 137 -11.45 2.73 -3.09
C THR A 137 -12.68 1.83 -3.24
N LEU A 138 -13.59 1.83 -2.27
CA LEU A 138 -14.84 1.08 -2.36
C LEU A 138 -15.73 1.60 -3.51
N ALA A 139 -15.88 2.92 -3.63
CA ALA A 139 -16.60 3.54 -4.73
C ALA A 139 -15.95 3.20 -6.09
N ALA A 140 -14.61 3.19 -6.18
CA ALA A 140 -13.89 2.82 -7.40
C ALA A 140 -14.18 1.37 -7.82
N VAL A 141 -14.25 0.41 -6.89
CA VAL A 141 -14.67 -0.97 -7.21
C VAL A 141 -16.04 -0.98 -7.88
N LEU A 142 -17.03 -0.26 -7.32
CA LEU A 142 -18.36 -0.19 -7.91
C LEU A 142 -18.36 0.51 -9.28
N VAL A 143 -17.58 1.57 -9.45
CA VAL A 143 -17.44 2.27 -10.73
C VAL A 143 -16.80 1.34 -11.77
N LEU A 144 -15.74 0.61 -11.43
CA LEU A 144 -15.08 -0.33 -12.34
C LEU A 144 -16.02 -1.46 -12.76
N LEU A 145 -16.71 -2.10 -11.80
CA LEU A 145 -17.68 -3.16 -12.08
C LEU A 145 -18.84 -2.68 -12.96
N THR A 146 -19.40 -1.51 -12.66
CA THR A 146 -20.48 -0.92 -13.48
C THR A 146 -19.97 -0.52 -14.86
N GLY A 147 -18.73 -0.05 -14.99
CA GLY A 147 -18.07 0.25 -16.25
C GLY A 147 -17.91 -0.98 -17.14
N ILE A 148 -17.42 -2.09 -16.58
CA ILE A 148 -17.33 -3.38 -17.27
C ILE A 148 -18.73 -3.84 -17.73
N PHE A 149 -19.72 -3.77 -16.86
CA PHE A 149 -21.09 -4.15 -17.21
C PHE A 149 -21.66 -3.31 -18.36
N LEU A 150 -21.40 -2.01 -18.39
CA LEU A 150 -21.82 -1.11 -19.48
C LEU A 150 -21.05 -1.35 -20.78
N TRP A 151 -19.82 -1.86 -20.71
CA TRP A 151 -18.98 -2.16 -21.85
C TRP A 151 -19.38 -3.46 -22.55
N VAL A 152 -19.73 -4.53 -21.80
CA VAL A 152 -20.06 -5.88 -22.35
C VAL A 152 -21.01 -5.86 -23.55
N PRO A 153 -22.14 -5.11 -23.53
CA PRO A 153 -23.05 -5.11 -24.69
C PRO A 153 -22.46 -4.48 -25.98
N ARG A 154 -21.43 -3.62 -25.83
CA ARG A 154 -20.68 -3.08 -26.98
C ARG A 154 -19.73 -4.12 -27.54
N ALA A 155 -19.01 -4.83 -26.65
CA ALA A 155 -18.09 -5.90 -27.02
C ALA A 155 -18.82 -7.04 -27.77
N ARG A 156 -20.01 -7.41 -27.30
CA ARG A 156 -20.85 -8.43 -27.94
C ARG A 156 -21.28 -8.05 -29.37
N LYS A 157 -21.43 -6.75 -29.69
CA LYS A 157 -21.77 -6.28 -31.02
C LYS A 157 -20.55 -6.25 -31.97
N SER A 158 -19.41 -5.80 -31.49
CA SER A 158 -18.15 -5.75 -32.23
C SER A 158 -17.00 -5.49 -31.27
N LEU A 159 -16.23 -6.53 -30.99
CA LEU A 159 -15.11 -6.47 -30.03
C LEU A 159 -14.04 -5.46 -30.51
N GLY A 160 -13.67 -5.53 -31.80
CA GLY A 160 -12.66 -4.60 -32.35
C GLY A 160 -13.06 -3.12 -32.21
N ARG A 161 -14.34 -2.79 -32.47
CA ARG A 161 -14.84 -1.41 -32.29
C ARG A 161 -14.95 -1.01 -30.81
N ALA A 162 -15.19 -1.96 -29.92
CA ALA A 162 -15.28 -1.70 -28.49
C ALA A 162 -13.91 -1.49 -27.82
N LEU A 163 -12.84 -2.00 -28.44
CA LEU A 163 -11.44 -1.86 -27.99
C LEU A 163 -10.69 -0.75 -28.74
N ALA A 164 -11.24 -0.22 -29.84
CA ALA A 164 -10.54 0.77 -30.65
C ALA A 164 -10.74 2.20 -30.14
N VAL A 165 -9.66 2.98 -30.12
CA VAL A 165 -9.69 4.44 -29.90
C VAL A 165 -9.91 5.13 -31.26
N ARG A 166 -10.81 6.12 -31.31
CA ARG A 166 -11.23 6.79 -32.54
C ARG A 166 -10.67 8.22 -32.58
N PHE A 167 -9.95 8.55 -33.63
CA PHE A 167 -9.33 9.85 -33.85
C PHE A 167 -10.13 10.80 -34.78
N LYS A 168 -11.44 10.51 -35.01
CA LYS A 168 -12.27 11.31 -35.95
C LYS A 168 -12.55 12.73 -35.49
N SER A 169 -12.66 12.96 -34.18
CA SER A 169 -12.85 14.28 -33.56
C SER A 169 -12.39 14.23 -32.10
N MET A 170 -12.11 15.38 -31.50
CA MET A 170 -11.68 15.47 -30.10
C MET A 170 -12.69 14.81 -29.14
N ARG A 171 -13.98 15.03 -29.38
CA ARG A 171 -15.04 14.35 -28.58
C ARG A 171 -15.03 12.84 -28.75
N ALA A 172 -14.90 12.36 -30.01
CA ALA A 172 -14.85 10.92 -30.29
C ALA A 172 -13.59 10.28 -29.67
N PHE A 173 -12.47 10.98 -29.71
CA PHE A 173 -11.22 10.57 -29.06
C PHE A 173 -11.41 10.37 -27.56
N TRP A 174 -11.81 11.38 -26.80
CA TRP A 174 -11.97 11.28 -25.35
C TRP A 174 -12.99 10.24 -24.92
N VAL A 175 -14.13 10.16 -25.61
CA VAL A 175 -15.16 9.15 -25.32
C VAL A 175 -14.65 7.74 -25.60
N SER A 176 -13.99 7.52 -26.74
CA SER A 176 -13.46 6.18 -27.06
C SER A 176 -12.26 5.82 -26.19
N LEU A 177 -11.40 6.76 -25.83
CA LEU A 177 -10.29 6.57 -24.91
C LEU A 177 -10.81 6.14 -23.53
N HIS A 178 -11.86 6.81 -23.01
CA HIS A 178 -12.47 6.40 -21.74
C HIS A 178 -13.06 4.98 -21.81
N ILE A 179 -13.72 4.63 -22.91
CA ILE A 179 -14.39 3.33 -23.05
C ILE A 179 -13.37 2.20 -23.27
N SER A 180 -12.44 2.39 -24.21
CA SER A 180 -11.46 1.37 -24.59
C SER A 180 -10.29 1.35 -23.59
N GLY A 181 -9.72 2.52 -23.24
CA GLY A 181 -8.69 2.62 -22.22
C GLY A 181 -9.17 2.18 -20.84
N GLY A 182 -10.44 2.54 -20.53
CA GLY A 182 -11.07 2.13 -19.27
C GLY A 182 -11.15 0.62 -19.10
N ILE A 183 -11.47 -0.16 -20.14
CA ILE A 183 -11.53 -1.63 -20.04
C ILE A 183 -10.13 -2.26 -19.92
N TYR A 184 -9.13 -1.72 -20.62
CA TYR A 184 -7.74 -2.18 -20.47
C TYR A 184 -7.21 -1.94 -19.05
N ALA A 185 -7.50 -0.78 -18.47
CA ALA A 185 -7.09 -0.45 -17.11
C ALA A 185 -7.94 -1.15 -16.03
N ALA A 186 -9.20 -1.50 -16.34
CA ALA A 186 -10.18 -1.94 -15.35
C ALA A 186 -9.72 -3.15 -14.54
N LEU A 187 -9.11 -4.16 -15.18
CA LEU A 187 -8.67 -5.37 -14.50
C LEU A 187 -7.55 -5.06 -13.49
N ILE A 188 -6.55 -4.31 -13.93
CA ILE A 188 -5.39 -3.94 -13.09
C ILE A 188 -5.87 -3.06 -11.93
N LEU A 189 -6.68 -2.02 -12.22
CA LEU A 189 -7.21 -1.13 -11.20
C LEU A 189 -8.12 -1.86 -10.23
N LEU A 190 -8.92 -2.82 -10.70
CA LEU A 190 -9.78 -3.63 -9.83
C LEU A 190 -8.92 -4.46 -8.85
N LEU A 191 -7.88 -5.12 -9.32
CA LEU A 191 -6.94 -5.85 -8.47
C LEU A 191 -6.27 -4.91 -7.45
N CYS A 192 -5.81 -3.74 -7.87
CA CYS A 192 -5.23 -2.74 -6.97
C CYS A 192 -6.25 -2.26 -5.92
N CYS A 193 -7.51 -2.05 -6.31
CA CYS A 193 -8.57 -1.66 -5.37
C CYS A 193 -8.88 -2.78 -4.37
N LEU A 194 -9.03 -4.02 -4.84
CA LEU A 194 -9.32 -5.17 -3.97
C LEU A 194 -8.18 -5.43 -2.97
N THR A 195 -6.93 -5.37 -3.42
CA THR A 195 -5.78 -5.46 -2.50
C THR A 195 -5.69 -4.25 -1.57
N GLY A 196 -6.00 -3.04 -2.06
CA GLY A 196 -6.02 -1.82 -1.25
C GLY A 196 -7.08 -1.84 -0.13
N LEU A 197 -8.22 -2.49 -0.35
CA LEU A 197 -9.27 -2.64 0.66
C LEU A 197 -8.82 -3.46 1.87
N THR A 198 -7.89 -4.42 1.72
CA THR A 198 -7.34 -5.20 2.84
C THR A 198 -6.61 -4.30 3.86
N TRP A 199 -6.03 -3.19 3.39
CA TRP A 199 -5.34 -2.21 4.23
C TRP A 199 -6.29 -1.17 4.86
N SER A 200 -7.46 -0.99 4.23
CA SER A 200 -8.44 0.02 4.65
C SER A 200 -9.46 -0.52 5.65
N TYR A 201 -9.88 -1.77 5.49
CA TYR A 201 -10.98 -2.37 6.26
C TYR A 201 -10.62 -3.73 6.86
N ARG A 202 -10.62 -3.83 8.18
CA ARG A 202 -10.32 -5.09 8.90
C ARG A 202 -11.32 -6.21 8.58
N TRP A 203 -12.60 -5.88 8.47
CA TRP A 203 -13.62 -6.87 8.12
C TRP A 203 -13.37 -7.51 6.76
N TYR A 204 -12.93 -6.69 5.78
CA TYR A 204 -12.59 -7.16 4.44
C TYR A 204 -11.33 -8.03 4.47
N SER A 205 -10.28 -7.58 5.16
CA SER A 205 -9.04 -8.36 5.35
C SER A 205 -9.30 -9.71 6.02
N ASN A 206 -10.12 -9.72 7.08
CA ASN A 206 -10.48 -10.98 7.77
C ASN A 206 -11.27 -11.92 6.83
N GLY A 207 -12.18 -11.38 6.02
CA GLY A 207 -12.92 -12.17 5.03
C GLY A 207 -12.01 -12.78 3.96
N VAL A 208 -11.03 -12.01 3.46
CA VAL A 208 -10.04 -12.51 2.50
C VAL A 208 -9.16 -13.59 3.15
N ASN A 209 -8.66 -13.37 4.35
CA ASN A 209 -7.84 -14.37 5.08
C ASN A 209 -8.61 -15.67 5.30
N ALA A 210 -9.88 -15.58 5.72
CA ALA A 210 -10.73 -16.75 5.89
C ALA A 210 -10.96 -17.52 4.57
N LEU A 211 -11.09 -16.82 3.45
CA LEU A 211 -11.25 -17.42 2.12
C LEU A 211 -10.02 -18.25 1.71
N PHE A 212 -8.81 -17.81 2.10
CA PHE A 212 -7.56 -18.49 1.80
C PHE A 212 -7.08 -19.43 2.93
N GLY A 213 -7.89 -19.64 3.97
CA GLY A 213 -7.54 -20.51 5.08
C GLY A 213 -6.37 -20.01 5.95
N VAL A 214 -6.07 -18.71 5.88
CA VAL A 214 -5.04 -18.07 6.68
C VAL A 214 -5.66 -17.60 7.99
N GLU A 215 -5.18 -18.11 9.12
CA GLU A 215 -5.58 -17.59 10.42
C GLU A 215 -5.19 -16.12 10.53
N ALA A 216 -6.14 -15.27 10.94
CA ALA A 216 -5.90 -13.86 11.14
C ALA A 216 -4.88 -13.69 12.27
N GLN A 217 -3.62 -13.44 11.92
CA GLN A 217 -2.61 -13.09 12.92
C GLN A 217 -3.07 -11.82 13.65
N ALA A 218 -3.17 -11.89 14.96
CA ALA A 218 -3.58 -10.81 15.86
C ALA A 218 -2.65 -9.57 15.83
N GLY A 219 -1.68 -9.50 14.92
CA GLY A 219 -0.71 -8.44 14.71
C GLY A 219 -0.50 -8.05 13.25
N GLY A 220 -1.36 -8.47 12.30
CA GLY A 220 -1.19 -8.20 10.87
C GLY A 220 -1.26 -6.71 10.52
N TYR A 221 -0.23 -6.20 9.95
CA TYR A 221 0.05 -5.01 9.11
C TYR A 221 -0.88 -3.78 9.20
N GLY A 222 -1.52 -3.56 10.30
CA GLY A 222 -2.34 -2.41 10.64
C GLY A 222 -2.16 -2.08 12.11
N GLY A 223 -0.91 -1.81 12.56
CA GLY A 223 -0.55 -1.55 13.94
C GLY A 223 -1.59 -0.72 14.69
N GLY A 224 -2.48 -1.38 15.40
CA GLY A 224 -3.20 -0.83 16.50
C GLY A 224 -2.40 -1.20 17.75
N HIS A 225 -2.12 -0.23 18.60
CA HIS A 225 -1.61 -0.46 19.94
C HIS A 225 -2.49 -1.53 20.61
N GLY A 226 -1.95 -2.73 20.81
CA GLY A 226 -2.48 -3.64 21.80
C GLY A 226 -2.41 -2.89 23.13
N LYS A 227 -3.55 -2.62 23.76
CA LYS A 227 -3.56 -2.24 25.15
C LYS A 227 -2.80 -3.32 25.92
N PRO A 228 -1.88 -2.96 26.81
CA PRO A 228 -1.26 -3.95 27.67
C PRO A 228 -2.37 -4.64 28.46
N ASP A 229 -2.37 -5.96 28.41
CA ASP A 229 -3.26 -6.82 29.20
C ASP A 229 -3.05 -6.44 30.68
N LYS A 230 -4.10 -5.92 31.31
CA LYS A 230 -4.05 -5.62 32.74
C LYS A 230 -3.97 -6.96 33.45
N GLY A 231 -2.79 -7.22 33.98
CA GLY A 231 -2.39 -8.39 34.70
C GLY A 231 -3.48 -8.98 35.60
N GLY A 232 -3.59 -10.31 35.54
CA GLY A 232 -4.43 -11.11 36.40
C GLY A 232 -4.16 -10.79 37.86
N LYS A 233 -5.23 -10.60 38.61
CA LYS A 233 -5.19 -10.49 40.06
C LYS A 233 -4.54 -11.76 40.64
N PRO A 234 -3.64 -11.65 41.61
CA PRO A 234 -3.21 -12.84 42.34
C PRO A 234 -4.38 -13.40 43.15
N ASP A 235 -4.64 -14.67 42.91
CA ASP A 235 -5.60 -15.46 43.70
C ASP A 235 -5.13 -15.50 45.14
N LYS A 236 -5.94 -15.00 46.05
CA LYS A 236 -5.75 -15.13 47.51
C LYS A 236 -6.43 -16.40 47.91
N GLY A 237 -5.69 -17.51 47.82
CA GLY A 237 -6.06 -18.75 48.51
C GLY A 237 -5.80 -18.61 49.99
N GLY A 238 -6.84 -18.86 50.79
CA GLY A 238 -6.78 -19.05 52.23
C GLY A 238 -6.23 -20.43 52.64
#